data_05c3990fac69bc24b6f090bbfcf9bed5
#
_entry.id   05c3990fac69bc24b6f090bbfcf9bed5
#
_cell.length_a   1.000
_cell.length_b   1.000
_cell.length_c   1.000
_cell.angle_alpha   90.00
_cell.angle_beta   90.00
_cell.angle_gamma   90.00
#
_symmetry.space_group_name_H-M   'P 1'
#
loop_
_entity.id
_entity.type
_entity.pdbx_description
1 polymer ?
#
loop_
_entity_poly.entity_id
_entity_poly.type
_entity_poly.pdbx_seq_one_letter_code
_entity_poly.pdbx_strand_id
1 'polypeptide(L)'
;MKSNYRKLGEYICQVDIRNKDLKVSQLLGVSISKSFMKSIANTVGTDFSNYKVVHKGQFAYGPVTSRNGEKISIALVKEDECIISSSDIVFEIADIEKLLPEYLMLWFKRLEFDRYARYKSHGSVREIFDWNEMCNVYLPIPSIEEQRKIVEAYMSVEERINLKRKINDNLAA
;
A
#
# COMPACT_ATOMS: atom_id res chain seq x y z
N MET A 1 28.59 -9.64 9.74
CA MET A 1 27.73 -8.45 9.49
C MET A 1 26.46 -8.63 10.29
N LYS A 2 26.07 -7.70 11.19
CA LYS A 2 24.76 -7.75 11.83
C LYS A 2 23.72 -7.49 10.72
N SER A 3 22.82 -8.42 10.51
CA SER A 3 21.73 -8.25 9.55
C SER A 3 20.88 -7.05 9.95
N ASN A 4 20.72 -6.06 9.07
CA ASN A 4 19.82 -4.90 9.26
C ASN A 4 18.36 -5.29 9.08
N TYR A 5 18.06 -6.55 8.85
CA TYR A 5 16.70 -7.05 8.68
C TYR A 5 15.98 -7.08 10.03
N ARG A 6 14.77 -6.54 10.02
CA ARG A 6 13.86 -6.47 11.16
C ARG A 6 12.49 -6.96 10.75
N LYS A 7 11.72 -7.40 11.72
CA LYS A 7 10.33 -7.83 11.55
C LYS A 7 9.44 -6.60 11.39
N LEU A 8 8.66 -6.53 10.33
CA LEU A 8 7.83 -5.37 10.00
C LEU A 8 6.81 -5.03 11.10
N GLY A 9 6.24 -6.06 11.74
CA GLY A 9 5.26 -5.88 12.82
C GLY A 9 5.74 -5.06 14.03
N GLU A 10 7.06 -4.86 14.17
CA GLU A 10 7.62 -3.98 15.21
C GLU A 10 7.49 -2.48 14.87
N TYR A 11 7.14 -2.16 13.61
CA TYR A 11 7.14 -0.80 13.04
C TYR A 11 5.78 -0.34 12.54
N ILE A 12 4.79 -1.21 12.49
CA ILE A 12 3.47 -0.90 11.95
C ILE A 12 2.35 -1.22 12.93
N CYS A 13 1.25 -0.49 12.83
CA CYS A 13 0.02 -0.76 13.58
C CYS A 13 -1.20 -0.73 12.66
N GLN A 14 -2.15 -1.62 12.93
CA GLN A 14 -3.40 -1.68 12.17
C GLN A 14 -4.32 -0.55 12.60
N VAL A 15 -5.05 0.02 11.62
CA VAL A 15 -6.03 1.08 11.81
C VAL A 15 -7.39 0.59 11.30
N ASP A 16 -8.46 0.89 12.03
CA ASP A 16 -9.84 0.56 11.63
C ASP A 16 -10.79 1.72 11.93
N ILE A 17 -10.70 2.79 11.16
CA ILE A 17 -11.59 3.95 11.24
C ILE A 17 -12.69 3.78 10.22
N ARG A 18 -13.96 3.81 10.67
CA ARG A 18 -15.14 3.67 9.81
C ARG A 18 -15.74 5.03 9.48
N ASN A 19 -16.25 5.17 8.26
CA ASN A 19 -16.88 6.38 7.75
C ASN A 19 -18.32 6.57 8.30
N LYS A 20 -18.51 6.41 9.60
CA LYS A 20 -19.84 6.40 10.23
C LYS A 20 -20.64 7.68 10.05
N ASP A 21 -19.95 8.79 9.99
CA ASP A 21 -20.53 10.13 9.79
C ASP A 21 -20.65 10.55 8.32
N LEU A 22 -20.25 9.66 7.39
CA LEU A 22 -20.31 9.84 5.94
C LEU A 22 -19.61 11.12 5.42
N LYS A 23 -18.64 11.64 6.16
CA LYS A 23 -17.92 12.87 5.78
C LYS A 23 -16.98 12.67 4.59
N VAL A 24 -16.36 11.50 4.49
CA VAL A 24 -15.45 11.18 3.40
C VAL A 24 -16.24 10.51 2.28
N SER A 25 -16.27 11.14 1.10
CA SER A 25 -17.03 10.66 -0.06
C SER A 25 -16.16 10.06 -1.17
N GLN A 26 -14.85 10.31 -1.15
CA GLN A 26 -13.94 9.83 -2.18
C GLN A 26 -13.70 8.32 -2.06
N LEU A 27 -14.45 7.54 -2.83
CA LEU A 27 -14.28 6.09 -2.87
C LEU A 27 -13.16 5.69 -3.82
N LEU A 28 -12.17 5.01 -3.29
CA LEU A 28 -11.06 4.44 -4.05
C LEU A 28 -10.95 2.93 -3.85
N GLY A 29 -10.32 2.27 -4.80
CA GLY A 29 -9.90 0.88 -4.70
C GLY A 29 -8.38 0.79 -4.64
N VAL A 30 -7.85 -0.29 -4.05
CA VAL A 30 -6.42 -0.57 -3.99
C VAL A 30 -6.03 -1.48 -5.15
N SER A 31 -5.12 -1.00 -6.00
CA SER A 31 -4.70 -1.72 -7.22
C SER A 31 -3.47 -2.58 -7.01
N ILE A 32 -3.36 -3.65 -7.82
CA ILE A 32 -2.12 -4.44 -7.98
C ILE A 32 -0.98 -3.64 -8.63
N SER A 33 -1.27 -2.48 -9.24
CA SER A 33 -0.25 -1.51 -9.67
C SER A 33 0.37 -0.71 -8.53
N LYS A 34 0.03 -1.04 -7.27
CA LYS A 34 0.56 -0.40 -6.06
C LYS A 34 0.15 1.07 -5.94
N SER A 35 -1.08 1.39 -6.34
CA SER A 35 -1.65 2.73 -6.31
C SER A 35 -3.14 2.66 -5.97
N PHE A 36 -3.67 3.77 -5.49
CA PHE A 36 -5.12 3.94 -5.44
C PHE A 36 -5.67 4.25 -6.83
N MET A 37 -6.88 3.78 -7.11
CA MET A 37 -7.61 4.01 -8.35
C MET A 37 -9.06 4.27 -8.05
N LYS A 38 -9.77 4.93 -8.98
CA LYS A 38 -11.23 5.08 -8.85
C LYS A 38 -11.87 3.70 -8.74
N SER A 39 -12.76 3.53 -7.78
CA SER A 39 -13.50 2.28 -7.64
C SER A 39 -14.36 2.04 -8.87
N ILE A 40 -14.29 0.83 -9.40
CA ILE A 40 -15.16 0.36 -10.50
C ILE A 40 -16.43 -0.33 -9.97
N ALA A 41 -16.60 -0.41 -8.65
CA ALA A 41 -17.76 -1.03 -8.04
C ALA A 41 -19.03 -0.23 -8.33
N ASN A 42 -20.15 -0.92 -8.56
CA ASN A 42 -21.45 -0.27 -8.60
C ASN A 42 -21.80 0.18 -7.17
N THR A 43 -21.93 1.50 -6.99
CA THR A 43 -22.15 2.14 -5.69
C THR A 43 -23.61 2.54 -5.45
N VAL A 44 -24.51 2.26 -6.40
CA VAL A 44 -25.93 2.60 -6.26
C VAL A 44 -26.55 1.82 -5.11
N GLY A 45 -27.06 2.54 -4.11
CA GLY A 45 -27.65 1.94 -2.90
C GLY A 45 -26.65 1.37 -1.91
N THR A 46 -25.35 1.63 -2.07
CA THR A 46 -24.31 1.15 -1.14
C THR A 46 -24.25 2.06 0.09
N ASP A 47 -24.32 1.44 1.28
CA ASP A 47 -24.04 2.12 2.54
C ASP A 47 -22.52 2.25 2.77
N PHE A 48 -22.01 3.47 2.72
CA PHE A 48 -20.60 3.76 2.94
C PHE A 48 -20.21 3.92 4.42
N SER A 49 -21.15 3.83 5.36
CA SER A 49 -20.87 3.99 6.78
C SER A 49 -19.91 2.92 7.33
N ASN A 50 -19.90 1.75 6.70
CA ASN A 50 -19.03 0.62 7.05
C ASN A 50 -17.69 0.60 6.29
N TYR A 51 -17.50 1.50 5.33
CA TYR A 51 -16.23 1.62 4.62
C TYR A 51 -15.15 2.17 5.55
N LYS A 52 -13.90 1.85 5.25
CA LYS A 52 -12.76 2.32 6.05
C LYS A 52 -12.24 3.64 5.51
N VAL A 53 -12.02 4.59 6.41
CA VAL A 53 -11.33 5.85 6.09
C VAL A 53 -9.83 5.59 6.14
N VAL A 54 -9.12 6.09 5.13
CA VAL A 54 -7.66 6.03 5.05
C VAL A 54 -7.13 7.45 4.92
N HIS A 55 -6.26 7.83 5.85
CA HIS A 55 -5.65 9.16 5.90
C HIS A 55 -4.28 9.18 5.20
N LYS A 56 -3.80 10.38 4.92
CA LYS A 56 -2.46 10.59 4.37
C LYS A 56 -1.38 9.93 5.25
N GLY A 57 -0.44 9.24 4.60
CA GLY A 57 0.62 8.49 5.28
C GLY A 57 0.24 7.07 5.70
N GLN A 58 -1.03 6.71 5.60
CA GLN A 58 -1.49 5.35 5.85
C GLN A 58 -1.45 4.49 4.60
N PHE A 59 -1.34 3.19 4.83
CA PHE A 59 -1.38 2.15 3.80
C PHE A 59 -2.72 1.45 3.82
N ALA A 60 -3.13 0.97 2.64
CA ALA A 60 -4.22 0.04 2.51
C ALA A 60 -3.82 -1.14 1.64
N TYR A 61 -4.27 -2.35 1.97
CA TYR A 61 -4.10 -3.51 1.10
C TYR A 61 -5.31 -4.42 1.11
N GLY A 62 -5.55 -5.06 -0.05
CA GLY A 62 -6.55 -6.10 -0.18
C GLY A 62 -5.98 -7.45 0.25
N PRO A 63 -6.47 -8.07 1.35
CA PRO A 63 -5.93 -9.32 1.85
C PRO A 63 -6.23 -10.52 0.93
N VAL A 64 -7.29 -10.46 0.12
CA VAL A 64 -7.67 -11.53 -0.79
C VAL A 64 -6.79 -11.51 -2.02
N THR A 65 -5.93 -12.52 -2.18
CA THR A 65 -4.92 -12.61 -3.25
C THR A 65 -5.35 -13.51 -4.42
N SER A 66 -6.33 -14.39 -4.22
CA SER A 66 -6.74 -15.42 -5.18
C SER A 66 -7.20 -14.89 -6.56
N ARG A 67 -7.58 -13.60 -6.66
CA ARG A 67 -8.00 -12.99 -7.93
C ARG A 67 -6.96 -12.02 -8.52
N ASN A 68 -5.85 -11.83 -7.84
CA ASN A 68 -4.84 -10.81 -8.18
C ASN A 68 -3.65 -11.39 -8.98
N GLY A 69 -3.70 -12.67 -9.38
CA GLY A 69 -2.58 -13.37 -10.00
C GLY A 69 -1.40 -13.47 -9.03
N GLU A 70 -0.24 -13.01 -9.46
CA GLU A 70 0.99 -13.07 -8.66
C GLU A 70 1.27 -11.82 -7.82
N LYS A 71 0.34 -10.86 -7.78
CA LYS A 71 0.56 -9.56 -7.11
C LYS A 71 -0.43 -9.34 -5.99
N ILE A 72 0.02 -8.68 -4.93
CA ILE A 72 -0.87 -8.16 -3.89
C ILE A 72 -1.23 -6.69 -4.20
N SER A 73 -2.50 -6.33 -3.98
CA SER A 73 -2.93 -4.93 -4.02
C SER A 73 -2.55 -4.25 -2.72
N ILE A 74 -1.69 -3.23 -2.78
CA ILE A 74 -1.26 -2.41 -1.65
C ILE A 74 -0.89 -1.02 -2.14
N ALA A 75 -1.24 0.02 -1.40
CA ALA A 75 -0.92 1.40 -1.74
C ALA A 75 -0.76 2.28 -0.50
N LEU A 76 0.00 3.37 -0.67
CA LEU A 76 0.20 4.44 0.32
C LEU A 76 -0.63 5.65 -0.09
N VAL A 77 -1.43 6.21 0.83
CA VAL A 77 -2.16 7.47 0.62
C VAL A 77 -1.18 8.64 0.70
N LYS A 78 -1.04 9.37 -0.40
CA LYS A 78 -0.11 10.49 -0.52
C LYS A 78 -0.78 11.86 -0.42
N GLU A 79 -2.06 11.94 -0.74
CA GLU A 79 -2.84 13.16 -0.84
C GLU A 79 -3.99 13.15 0.17
N ASP A 80 -5.18 13.49 -0.28
CA ASP A 80 -6.35 13.58 0.57
C ASP A 80 -6.82 12.21 1.07
N GLU A 81 -7.59 12.23 2.16
CA GLU A 81 -8.22 11.05 2.71
C GLU A 81 -9.26 10.46 1.75
N CYS A 82 -9.42 9.16 1.82
CA CYS A 82 -10.39 8.43 1.02
C CYS A 82 -11.08 7.33 1.81
N ILE A 83 -12.14 6.78 1.27
CA ILE A 83 -12.75 5.54 1.76
C ILE A 83 -12.44 4.37 0.84
N ILE A 84 -12.25 3.21 1.45
CA ILE A 84 -12.00 1.94 0.77
C ILE A 84 -12.96 0.86 1.28
N SER A 85 -12.95 -0.29 0.63
CA SER A 85 -13.74 -1.45 1.03
C SER A 85 -13.53 -1.81 2.51
N SER A 86 -14.59 -2.21 3.18
CA SER A 86 -14.54 -2.71 4.55
C SER A 86 -13.70 -4.00 4.71
N SER A 87 -13.48 -4.73 3.61
CA SER A 87 -12.67 -5.96 3.57
C SER A 87 -11.17 -5.69 3.48
N ASP A 88 -10.76 -4.49 3.08
CA ASP A 88 -9.35 -4.13 2.98
C ASP A 88 -8.76 -3.84 4.37
N ILE A 89 -7.47 -4.03 4.51
CA ILE A 89 -6.75 -3.76 5.76
C ILE A 89 -6.01 -2.44 5.63
N VAL A 90 -6.18 -1.58 6.64
CA VAL A 90 -5.49 -0.29 6.77
C VAL A 90 -4.46 -0.39 7.88
N PHE A 91 -3.30 0.19 7.66
CA PHE A 91 -2.24 0.27 8.68
C PHE A 91 -1.38 1.51 8.48
N GLU A 92 -0.66 1.89 9.50
CA GLU A 92 0.27 3.00 9.50
C GLU A 92 1.61 2.63 10.13
N ILE A 93 2.60 3.48 9.95
CA ILE A 93 3.89 3.38 10.62
C ILE A 93 3.74 3.90 12.05
N ALA A 94 4.17 3.10 13.02
CA ALA A 94 4.07 3.45 14.44
C ALA A 94 5.03 4.58 14.84
N ASP A 95 6.17 4.70 14.17
CA ASP A 95 7.21 5.69 14.46
C ASP A 95 7.95 6.09 13.17
N ILE A 96 7.61 7.24 12.62
CA ILE A 96 8.19 7.79 11.37
C ILE A 96 9.68 8.16 11.50
N GLU A 97 10.20 8.29 12.73
CA GLU A 97 11.62 8.53 12.95
C GLU A 97 12.46 7.23 12.82
N LYS A 98 11.79 6.07 12.73
CA LYS A 98 12.44 4.77 12.53
C LYS A 98 12.22 4.19 11.14
N LEU A 99 11.03 4.41 10.57
CA LEU A 99 10.66 3.89 9.25
C LEU A 99 9.83 4.92 8.49
N LEU A 100 10.27 5.27 7.27
CA LEU A 100 9.54 6.17 6.38
C LEU A 100 8.46 5.41 5.60
N PRO A 101 7.22 5.94 5.47
CA PRO A 101 6.18 5.33 4.64
C PRO A 101 6.63 5.15 3.18
N GLU A 102 7.29 6.15 2.60
CA GLU A 102 7.79 6.09 1.22
C GLU A 102 8.84 4.98 1.05
N TYR A 103 9.75 4.81 2.02
CA TYR A 103 10.73 3.73 2.00
C TYR A 103 10.07 2.36 2.06
N LEU A 104 9.11 2.18 2.96
CA LEU A 104 8.33 0.95 3.06
C LEU A 104 7.55 0.66 1.77
N MET A 105 6.99 1.70 1.13
CA MET A 105 6.30 1.53 -0.15
C MET A 105 7.25 1.06 -1.26
N LEU A 106 8.53 1.47 -1.28
CA LEU A 106 9.52 0.93 -2.22
C LEU A 106 9.73 -0.57 -2.03
N TRP A 107 9.74 -1.04 -0.77
CA TRP A 107 9.80 -2.48 -0.49
C TRP A 107 8.61 -3.24 -1.06
N PHE A 108 7.39 -2.70 -0.86
CA PHE A 108 6.16 -3.32 -1.38
C PHE A 108 6.05 -3.31 -2.91
N LYS A 109 6.75 -2.42 -3.60
CA LYS A 109 6.82 -2.40 -5.07
C LYS A 109 7.69 -3.52 -5.66
N ARG A 110 8.46 -4.24 -4.86
CA ARG A 110 9.37 -5.30 -5.31
C ARG A 110 8.61 -6.57 -5.66
N LEU A 111 9.07 -7.25 -6.71
CA LEU A 111 8.52 -8.56 -7.10
C LEU A 111 8.71 -9.63 -6.03
N GLU A 112 9.79 -9.54 -5.23
CA GLU A 112 10.05 -10.46 -4.14
C GLU A 112 8.97 -10.37 -3.05
N PHE A 113 8.45 -9.17 -2.78
CA PHE A 113 7.34 -8.99 -1.86
C PHE A 113 6.04 -9.59 -2.40
N ASP A 114 5.75 -9.41 -3.69
CA ASP A 114 4.59 -10.04 -4.33
C ASP A 114 4.66 -11.57 -4.23
N ARG A 115 5.81 -12.16 -4.54
CA ARG A 115 6.04 -13.61 -4.40
C ARG A 115 5.90 -14.09 -2.96
N TYR A 116 6.44 -13.34 -2.00
CA TYR A 116 6.28 -13.64 -0.57
C TYR A 116 4.81 -13.62 -0.16
N ALA A 117 4.09 -12.55 -0.49
CA ALA A 117 2.67 -12.42 -0.17
C ALA A 117 1.84 -13.55 -0.81
N ARG A 118 2.13 -13.90 -2.06
CA ARG A 118 1.47 -15.02 -2.73
C ARG A 118 1.77 -16.37 -2.06
N TYR A 119 3.02 -16.63 -1.73
CA TYR A 119 3.44 -17.87 -1.05
C TYR A 119 2.83 -18.00 0.36
N LYS A 120 2.68 -16.89 1.06
CA LYS A 120 2.14 -16.82 2.42
C LYS A 120 0.62 -16.70 2.48
N SER A 121 -0.04 -16.59 1.33
CA SER A 121 -1.51 -16.58 1.27
C SER A 121 -2.07 -17.98 1.46
N HIS A 122 -3.05 -18.11 2.36
CA HIS A 122 -3.67 -19.37 2.72
C HIS A 122 -5.20 -19.31 2.62
N GLY A 123 -5.82 -20.45 2.39
CA GLY A 123 -7.28 -20.62 2.35
C GLY A 123 -7.73 -21.55 1.25
N SER A 124 -8.75 -22.38 1.50
CA SER A 124 -9.27 -23.37 0.56
C SER A 124 -10.22 -22.78 -0.49
N VAL A 125 -10.93 -21.69 -0.15
CA VAL A 125 -11.90 -21.03 -1.05
C VAL A 125 -11.38 -19.68 -1.53
N ARG A 126 -10.73 -18.94 -0.65
CA ARG A 126 -10.08 -17.65 -0.93
C ARG A 126 -8.73 -17.64 -0.25
N GLU A 127 -7.69 -17.45 -1.01
CA GLU A 127 -6.36 -17.28 -0.47
C GLU A 127 -6.23 -15.86 0.11
N ILE A 128 -5.80 -15.78 1.35
CA ILE A 128 -5.72 -14.55 2.12
C ILE A 128 -4.31 -14.38 2.64
N PHE A 129 -3.72 -13.22 2.35
CA PHE A 129 -2.52 -12.71 3.00
C PHE A 129 -2.96 -11.88 4.20
N ASP A 130 -2.98 -12.50 5.38
CA ASP A 130 -3.52 -11.89 6.58
C ASP A 130 -2.56 -10.89 7.24
N TRP A 131 -3.05 -10.20 8.28
CA TRP A 131 -2.29 -9.22 9.02
C TRP A 131 -1.08 -9.82 9.75
N ASN A 132 -1.19 -11.03 10.27
CA ASN A 132 -0.08 -11.68 10.96
C ASN A 132 1.06 -11.99 9.99
N GLU A 133 0.75 -12.43 8.77
CA GLU A 133 1.76 -12.64 7.73
C GLU A 133 2.40 -11.32 7.29
N MET A 134 1.63 -10.22 7.22
CA MET A 134 2.20 -8.88 6.99
C MET A 134 3.17 -8.49 8.11
N CYS A 135 2.81 -8.70 9.36
CA CYS A 135 3.69 -8.44 10.50
C CYS A 135 4.96 -9.32 10.51
N ASN A 136 4.91 -10.49 9.91
CA ASN A 136 6.02 -11.43 9.82
C ASN A 136 7.00 -11.15 8.67
N VAL A 137 6.75 -10.15 7.83
CA VAL A 137 7.69 -9.73 6.79
C VAL A 137 8.99 -9.27 7.41
N TYR A 138 10.12 -9.75 6.87
CA TYR A 138 11.46 -9.26 7.22
C TYR A 138 12.00 -8.38 6.11
N LEU A 139 12.46 -7.18 6.48
CA LEU A 139 13.04 -6.23 5.54
C LEU A 139 14.22 -5.48 6.19
N PRO A 140 15.14 -4.93 5.37
CA PRO A 140 16.20 -4.10 5.91
C PRO A 140 15.61 -2.77 6.40
N ILE A 141 15.97 -2.37 7.61
CA ILE A 141 15.65 -1.06 8.20
C ILE A 141 16.97 -0.32 8.45
N PRO A 142 17.51 0.41 7.46
CA PRO A 142 18.69 1.24 7.64
C PRO A 142 18.36 2.50 8.47
N SER A 143 19.35 3.36 8.69
CA SER A 143 19.12 4.65 9.37
C SER A 143 18.13 5.51 8.60
N ILE A 144 17.46 6.43 9.29
CA ILE A 144 16.45 7.28 8.68
C ILE A 144 17.06 8.16 7.56
N GLU A 145 18.32 8.58 7.71
CA GLU A 145 19.05 9.34 6.70
C GLU A 145 19.31 8.50 5.45
N GLU A 146 19.64 7.23 5.62
CA GLU A 146 19.81 6.31 4.48
C GLU A 146 18.48 6.03 3.79
N GLN A 147 17.39 5.86 4.54
CA GLN A 147 16.06 5.71 3.97
C GLN A 147 15.67 6.92 3.12
N ARG A 148 15.90 8.16 3.62
CA ARG A 148 15.65 9.41 2.87
C ARG A 148 16.43 9.44 1.57
N LYS A 149 17.72 9.16 1.61
CA LYS A 149 18.57 9.10 0.39
C LYS A 149 18.05 8.10 -0.64
N ILE A 150 17.62 6.92 -0.19
CA ILE A 150 17.05 5.90 -1.08
C ILE A 150 15.75 6.39 -1.71
N VAL A 151 14.86 7.00 -0.93
CA VAL A 151 13.59 7.55 -1.41
C VAL A 151 13.85 8.67 -2.42
N GLU A 152 14.72 9.64 -2.11
CA GLU A 152 15.07 10.76 -2.99
C GLU A 152 15.66 10.27 -4.33
N ALA A 153 16.59 9.32 -4.29
CA ALA A 153 17.16 8.73 -5.49
C ALA A 153 16.10 8.07 -6.37
N TYR A 154 15.19 7.30 -5.75
CA TYR A 154 14.09 6.65 -6.46
C TYR A 154 13.14 7.67 -7.09
N MET A 155 12.71 8.69 -6.32
CA MET A 155 11.80 9.73 -6.79
C MET A 155 12.38 10.50 -7.97
N SER A 156 13.67 10.85 -7.93
CA SER A 156 14.36 11.51 -9.04
C SER A 156 14.32 10.71 -10.34
N VAL A 157 14.46 9.38 -10.25
CA VAL A 157 14.37 8.50 -11.43
C VAL A 157 12.91 8.40 -11.91
N GLU A 158 11.95 8.25 -10.99
CA GLU A 158 10.52 8.16 -11.33
C GLU A 158 10.02 9.44 -12.02
N GLU A 159 10.43 10.61 -11.54
CA GLU A 159 10.12 11.91 -12.15
C GLU A 159 10.67 12.03 -13.57
N ARG A 160 11.93 11.60 -13.79
CA ARG A 160 12.54 11.58 -15.13
C ARG A 160 11.81 10.66 -16.09
N ILE A 161 11.39 9.49 -15.63
CA ILE A 161 10.60 8.54 -16.42
C ILE A 161 9.26 9.17 -16.80
N ASN A 162 8.57 9.80 -15.85
CA ASN A 162 7.27 10.43 -16.08
C ASN A 162 7.39 11.63 -17.04
N LEU A 163 8.44 12.43 -16.91
CA LEU A 163 8.70 13.53 -17.84
C LEU A 163 8.94 13.02 -19.26
N LYS A 164 9.77 11.99 -19.43
CA LYS A 164 10.02 11.37 -20.74
C LYS A 164 8.75 10.80 -21.38
N ARG A 165 7.88 10.15 -20.58
CA ARG A 165 6.58 9.66 -21.08
C ARG A 165 5.72 10.81 -21.60
N LYS A 166 5.56 11.89 -20.80
CA LYS A 166 4.80 13.08 -21.23
C LYS A 166 5.36 13.71 -22.52
N ILE A 167 6.69 13.77 -22.67
CA ILE A 167 7.32 14.27 -23.89
C ILE A 167 6.99 13.36 -25.08
N ASN A 168 7.11 12.06 -24.92
CA ASN A 168 6.80 11.10 -25.99
C ASN A 168 5.33 11.15 -26.40
N ASP A 169 4.41 11.25 -25.44
CA ASP A 169 2.98 11.35 -25.71
C ASP A 169 2.65 12.64 -26.48
N ASN A 170 3.32 13.76 -26.15
CA ASN A 170 3.15 15.03 -26.86
C ASN A 170 3.78 15.03 -28.28
N LEU A 171 4.80 14.21 -28.52
CA LEU A 171 5.42 14.08 -29.85
C LEU A 171 4.64 13.13 -30.77
N ALA A 172 3.80 12.27 -30.22
CA ALA A 172 2.99 11.32 -30.95
C ALA A 172 1.57 11.86 -31.29
N ALA A 173 1.19 13.03 -30.75
CA ALA A 173 -0.08 13.72 -31.00
C ALA A 173 0.09 14.77 -32.12
#